data_1951487acd85d62a5b776f679c1eb3d0
#
_entry.id   1951487acd85d62a5b776f679c1eb3d0
#
_cell.length_a   1.000
_cell.length_b   1.000
_cell.length_c   1.000
_cell.angle_alpha   90.00
_cell.angle_beta   90.00
_cell.angle_gamma   90.00
#
_symmetry.space_group_name_H-M   'P 1'
#
loop_
_entity.id
_entity.type
_entity.pdbx_description
1 polymer ?
#
loop_
_entity_poly.entity_id
_entity_poly.type
_entity_poly.pdbx_seq_one_letter_code
_entity_poly.pdbx_strand_id
1 'polypeptide(L)'
;MKIAFATQDRTHVNAHFGWAKTIAIYDVSPRGHQFLEAVEFNGELAEDGNEDKLGPKLEAIKDCAILYVAAIGGSGAARVVSSNIHPIKVNEPEAIDTILDKLQAVLGGTPPPWLRKAMLKDKPRAVSFDDEQLQHG
;
A
#
# COMPACT_ATOMS: atom_id res chain seq x y z
N MET A 1 -1.85 -0.06 -10.61
CA MET A 1 -1.88 -0.61 -9.25
C MET A 1 -1.30 0.41 -8.29
N LYS A 2 -2.03 0.74 -7.26
CA LYS A 2 -1.55 1.74 -6.29
C LYS A 2 -0.75 1.09 -5.19
N ILE A 3 0.38 1.69 -4.87
CA ILE A 3 1.33 1.19 -3.88
C ILE A 3 1.59 2.30 -2.87
N ALA A 4 1.59 1.94 -1.59
CA ALA A 4 1.85 2.89 -0.52
C ALA A 4 3.19 2.58 0.13
N PHE A 5 3.92 3.62 0.50
CA PHE A 5 5.24 3.52 1.12
C PHE A 5 5.25 4.33 2.41
N ALA A 6 5.51 3.68 3.55
CA ALA A 6 5.67 4.38 4.81
C ALA A 6 7.08 4.97 4.85
N THR A 7 7.18 6.28 5.01
CA THR A 7 8.46 6.96 4.86
C THR A 7 8.57 8.17 5.78
N GLN A 8 9.80 8.49 6.19
CA GLN A 8 10.08 9.70 6.97
C GLN A 8 10.66 10.81 6.09
N ASP A 9 11.22 10.44 4.92
CA ASP A 9 11.91 11.40 4.08
C ASP A 9 11.39 11.44 2.65
N ARG A 10 10.36 10.67 2.34
CA ARG A 10 9.72 10.60 1.02
C ARG A 10 10.59 9.94 -0.06
N THR A 11 11.78 9.47 0.31
CA THR A 11 12.68 8.84 -0.66
C THR A 11 12.96 7.38 -0.34
N HIS A 12 12.80 6.98 0.91
CA HIS A 12 13.08 5.62 1.35
C HIS A 12 11.96 5.05 2.19
N VAL A 13 11.80 3.72 2.12
CA VAL A 13 10.92 3.03 3.05
C VAL A 13 11.72 2.87 4.35
N ASN A 14 11.46 3.74 5.29
CA ASN A 14 12.24 3.79 6.53
C ASN A 14 11.38 4.11 7.75
N ALA A 15 10.08 3.85 7.68
CA ALA A 15 9.18 4.17 8.77
C ALA A 15 8.37 2.96 9.23
N HIS A 16 8.19 2.88 10.54
CA HIS A 16 7.20 1.99 11.14
C HIS A 16 5.82 2.54 10.77
N PHE A 17 4.90 1.65 10.40
CA PHE A 17 3.59 2.10 9.91
C PHE A 17 2.89 3.03 10.90
N GLY A 18 2.88 2.67 12.18
CA GLY A 18 2.21 3.47 13.20
C GLY A 18 2.86 4.82 13.47
N TRP A 19 4.13 4.97 13.11
CA TRP A 19 4.88 6.20 13.38
C TRP A 19 5.26 6.96 12.13
N ALA A 20 4.81 6.52 10.98
CA ALA A 20 5.17 7.17 9.72
C ALA A 20 4.64 8.59 9.68
N LYS A 21 5.50 9.54 9.36
CA LYS A 21 5.09 10.93 9.18
C LYS A 21 4.44 11.11 7.83
N THR A 22 4.79 10.29 6.87
CA THR A 22 4.31 10.43 5.50
C THR A 22 4.05 9.05 4.93
N ILE A 23 3.01 8.94 4.14
CA ILE A 23 2.78 7.78 3.30
C ILE A 23 2.74 8.28 1.86
N ALA A 24 3.69 7.83 1.05
CA ALA A 24 3.77 8.21 -0.35
C ALA A 24 3.03 7.17 -1.17
N ILE A 25 2.20 7.60 -2.11
CA ILE A 25 1.38 6.72 -2.91
C ILE A 25 1.73 6.89 -4.38
N TYR A 26 2.01 5.77 -5.04
CA TYR A 26 2.37 5.73 -6.44
C TYR A 26 1.45 4.79 -7.20
N ASP A 27 1.29 5.04 -8.49
CA ASP A 27 0.62 4.11 -9.38
C ASP A 27 1.69 3.43 -10.23
N VAL A 28 1.66 2.09 -10.31
CA VAL A 28 2.68 1.30 -10.99
C VAL A 28 2.02 0.39 -12.02
N SER A 29 2.62 0.33 -13.20
CA SER A 29 2.18 -0.57 -14.27
C SER A 29 3.43 -1.14 -14.94
N PRO A 30 3.28 -2.13 -15.83
CA PRO A 30 4.46 -2.62 -16.57
C PRO A 30 5.15 -1.55 -17.40
N ARG A 31 4.46 -0.46 -17.71
CA ARG A 31 5.01 0.58 -18.56
C ARG A 31 5.70 1.70 -17.80
N GLY A 32 5.47 1.79 -16.51
CA GLY A 32 6.07 2.86 -15.73
C GLY A 32 5.39 3.05 -14.39
N HIS A 33 5.77 4.10 -13.72
CA HIS A 33 5.17 4.45 -12.44
C HIS A 33 5.02 5.95 -12.33
N GLN A 34 4.09 6.38 -11.47
CA GLN A 34 3.74 7.78 -11.34
C GLN A 34 3.44 8.09 -9.90
N PHE A 35 4.02 9.17 -9.39
CA PHE A 35 3.71 9.66 -8.05
C PHE A 35 2.30 10.24 -8.05
N LEU A 36 1.50 9.84 -7.08
CA LEU A 36 0.13 10.34 -6.94
C LEU A 36 0.02 11.37 -5.83
N GLU A 37 0.45 11.04 -4.63
CA GLU A 37 0.35 11.96 -3.51
C GLU A 37 1.18 11.49 -2.33
N ALA A 38 1.52 12.43 -1.46
CA ALA A 38 2.14 12.12 -0.19
C ALA A 38 1.19 12.62 0.90
N VAL A 39 0.67 11.70 1.69
CA VAL A 39 -0.26 12.03 2.77
C VAL A 39 0.56 12.19 4.03
N GLU A 40 0.40 13.31 4.71
CA GLU A 40 1.18 13.59 5.91
C GLU A 40 0.36 13.41 7.16
N PHE A 41 1.01 12.90 8.20
CA PHE A 41 0.38 12.65 9.48
C PHE A 41 1.21 13.32 10.56
N ASN A 42 0.56 14.09 11.42
CA ASN A 42 1.27 14.68 12.53
C ASN A 42 1.00 13.85 13.77
N GLY A 43 1.82 14.00 14.79
CA GLY A 43 1.71 13.19 15.98
C GLY A 43 0.61 13.60 16.94
N GLU A 44 -0.11 14.64 16.63
CA GLU A 44 -1.07 15.19 17.58
C GLU A 44 -2.25 14.29 17.84
N LEU A 45 -2.55 13.40 16.92
CA LEU A 45 -3.67 12.50 17.09
C LEU A 45 -3.54 11.66 18.35
N ALA A 46 -2.32 11.40 18.79
CA ALA A 46 -2.10 10.60 19.97
C ALA A 46 -2.37 11.39 21.24
N GLU A 47 -2.33 12.71 21.15
CA GLU A 47 -2.39 13.55 22.34
C GLU A 47 -3.79 13.91 22.75
N ASP A 48 -4.76 13.75 21.89
CA ASP A 48 -6.12 14.11 22.24
C ASP A 48 -6.91 12.94 22.77
N GLY A 49 -6.22 11.90 23.19
CA GLY A 49 -6.87 10.74 23.80
C GLY A 49 -7.40 9.74 22.80
N ASN A 50 -7.29 10.02 21.54
CA ASN A 50 -7.71 9.06 20.53
C ASN A 50 -6.62 8.04 20.33
N GLU A 51 -6.93 6.79 20.65
CA GLU A 51 -5.93 5.74 20.56
C GLU A 51 -5.85 5.10 19.19
N ASP A 52 -6.71 5.47 18.26
CA ASP A 52 -6.67 4.86 16.95
C ASP A 52 -5.76 5.66 16.02
N LYS A 53 -4.47 5.47 16.20
CA LYS A 53 -3.49 6.14 15.37
C LYS A 53 -3.50 5.61 13.94
N LEU A 54 -4.03 4.42 13.74
CA LEU A 54 -3.96 3.76 12.45
C LEU A 54 -5.13 4.11 11.55
N GLY A 55 -6.25 4.52 12.11
CA GLY A 55 -7.44 4.79 11.32
C GLY A 55 -7.20 5.72 10.16
N PRO A 56 -6.64 6.92 10.40
CA PRO A 56 -6.38 7.84 9.29
C PRO A 56 -5.41 7.28 8.26
N LYS A 57 -4.41 6.50 8.70
CA LYS A 57 -3.46 5.90 7.78
C LYS A 57 -4.11 4.82 6.93
N LEU A 58 -4.98 4.01 7.54
CA LEU A 58 -5.70 2.99 6.79
C LEU A 58 -6.65 3.60 5.78
N GLU A 59 -7.29 4.69 6.16
CA GLU A 59 -8.17 5.40 5.23
C GLU A 59 -7.39 5.92 4.03
N ALA A 60 -6.18 6.45 4.27
CA ALA A 60 -5.36 7.00 3.21
C ALA A 60 -4.93 5.94 2.19
N ILE A 61 -4.76 4.69 2.63
CA ILE A 61 -4.24 3.64 1.74
C ILE A 61 -5.31 2.64 1.31
N LYS A 62 -6.57 2.92 1.57
CA LYS A 62 -7.62 1.92 1.34
C LYS A 62 -7.71 1.44 -0.11
N ASP A 63 -7.28 2.26 -1.04
CA ASP A 63 -7.32 1.90 -2.46
C ASP A 63 -6.01 1.29 -2.94
N CYS A 64 -5.01 1.15 -2.06
CA CYS A 64 -3.72 0.61 -2.43
C CYS A 64 -3.75 -0.91 -2.38
N ALA A 65 -2.95 -1.54 -3.23
CA ALA A 65 -2.85 -3.00 -3.26
C ALA A 65 -1.73 -3.49 -2.37
N ILE A 66 -0.69 -2.70 -2.18
CA ILE A 66 0.50 -3.08 -1.43
C ILE A 66 0.92 -1.92 -0.54
N LEU A 67 1.40 -2.25 0.66
CA LEU A 67 1.97 -1.28 1.59
C LEU A 67 3.36 -1.74 1.98
N TYR A 68 4.37 -0.91 1.70
CA TYR A 68 5.75 -1.18 2.13
C TYR A 68 6.04 -0.43 3.41
N VAL A 69 6.63 -1.10 4.38
CA VAL A 69 6.93 -0.53 5.69
C VAL A 69 8.30 -1.01 6.16
N ALA A 70 8.94 -0.25 7.05
CA ALA A 70 10.14 -0.71 7.73
C ALA A 70 9.76 -1.63 8.89
N ALA A 71 8.61 -1.39 9.49
CA ALA A 71 8.10 -2.22 10.56
C ALA A 71 6.60 -1.97 10.71
N ILE A 72 5.89 -2.94 11.26
CA ILE A 72 4.46 -2.81 11.51
C ILE A 72 4.10 -3.74 12.66
N GLY A 73 3.27 -3.26 13.57
CA GLY A 73 2.81 -4.08 14.68
C GLY A 73 1.77 -5.09 14.23
N GLY A 74 1.55 -6.13 15.04
CA GLY A 74 0.62 -7.20 14.69
C GLY A 74 -0.79 -6.69 14.44
N SER A 75 -1.27 -5.77 15.27
CA SER A 75 -2.60 -5.20 15.10
C SER A 75 -2.71 -4.42 13.79
N GLY A 76 -1.68 -3.63 13.48
CA GLY A 76 -1.67 -2.88 12.23
C GLY A 76 -1.62 -3.79 11.03
N ALA A 77 -0.78 -4.83 11.09
CA ALA A 77 -0.68 -5.78 9.99
C ALA A 77 -2.01 -6.48 9.74
N ALA A 78 -2.70 -6.87 10.81
CA ALA A 78 -3.99 -7.54 10.68
C ALA A 78 -5.01 -6.62 10.02
N ARG A 79 -5.03 -5.35 10.40
CA ARG A 79 -5.97 -4.39 9.84
C ARG A 79 -5.67 -4.11 8.36
N VAL A 80 -4.38 -4.06 8.00
CA VAL A 80 -3.97 -3.86 6.62
C VAL A 80 -4.44 -5.05 5.77
N VAL A 81 -4.20 -6.27 6.25
CA VAL A 81 -4.62 -7.47 5.53
C VAL A 81 -6.14 -7.52 5.42
N SER A 82 -6.85 -7.15 6.48
CA SER A 82 -8.32 -7.13 6.46
C SER A 82 -8.85 -6.12 5.45
N SER A 83 -8.08 -5.11 5.13
CA SER A 83 -8.45 -4.11 4.13
C SER A 83 -8.06 -4.56 2.72
N ASN A 84 -7.63 -5.80 2.59
CA ASN A 84 -7.23 -6.37 1.31
C ASN A 84 -6.00 -5.68 0.72
N ILE A 85 -5.07 -5.32 1.58
CA ILE A 85 -3.79 -4.70 1.22
C ILE A 85 -2.69 -5.64 1.66
N HIS A 86 -1.70 -5.87 0.80
CA HIS A 86 -0.61 -6.78 1.09
C HIS A 86 0.55 -6.00 1.73
N PRO A 87 0.87 -6.25 3.03
CA PRO A 87 1.97 -5.53 3.65
C PRO A 87 3.29 -6.22 3.36
N ILE A 88 4.32 -5.44 3.07
CA ILE A 88 5.67 -5.94 2.85
C ILE A 88 6.61 -5.16 3.75
N LYS A 89 7.34 -5.88 4.60
CA LYS A 89 8.32 -5.28 5.47
C LYS A 89 9.69 -5.35 4.81
N VAL A 90 10.39 -4.20 4.72
CA VAL A 90 11.77 -4.20 4.26
C VAL A 90 12.68 -4.37 5.46
N ASN A 91 13.80 -5.09 5.29
CA ASN A 91 14.70 -5.36 6.41
C ASN A 91 15.62 -4.20 6.71
N GLU A 92 15.83 -3.33 5.75
CA GLU A 92 16.64 -2.13 5.93
C GLU A 92 16.08 -1.06 5.01
N PRO A 93 16.39 0.22 5.26
CA PRO A 93 15.83 1.28 4.43
C PRO A 93 16.14 1.04 2.97
N GLU A 94 15.12 1.16 2.14
CA GLU A 94 15.24 0.89 0.72
C GLU A 94 14.64 2.05 -0.06
N ALA A 95 15.32 2.46 -1.13
CA ALA A 95 14.85 3.57 -1.94
C ALA A 95 13.53 3.21 -2.62
N ILE A 96 12.58 4.12 -2.56
CA ILE A 96 11.29 3.93 -3.19
C ILE A 96 11.44 3.71 -4.69
N ASP A 97 12.32 4.50 -5.33
CA ASP A 97 12.54 4.36 -6.77
C ASP A 97 13.04 2.96 -7.13
N THR A 98 13.91 2.39 -6.31
CA THR A 98 14.43 1.05 -6.55
C THR A 98 13.31 0.01 -6.47
N ILE A 99 12.43 0.15 -5.48
CA ILE A 99 11.30 -0.75 -5.32
C ILE A 99 10.36 -0.64 -6.51
N LEU A 100 10.07 0.60 -6.94
CA LEU A 100 9.18 0.83 -8.07
C LEU A 100 9.73 0.21 -9.34
N ASP A 101 11.04 0.34 -9.58
CA ASP A 101 11.66 -0.25 -10.76
C ASP A 101 11.56 -1.77 -10.74
N LYS A 102 11.78 -2.38 -9.59
CA LYS A 102 11.68 -3.84 -9.45
C LYS A 102 10.25 -4.31 -9.67
N LEU A 103 9.28 -3.60 -9.08
CA LEU A 103 7.88 -3.95 -9.27
C LEU A 103 7.48 -3.85 -10.73
N GLN A 104 7.90 -2.78 -11.38
CA GLN A 104 7.58 -2.57 -12.78
C GLN A 104 8.10 -3.72 -13.64
N ALA A 105 9.33 -4.17 -13.37
CA ALA A 105 9.92 -5.28 -14.10
C ALA A 105 9.16 -6.58 -13.86
N VAL A 106 8.77 -6.83 -12.61
CA VAL A 106 8.04 -8.06 -12.28
C VAL A 106 6.64 -8.04 -12.91
N LEU A 107 5.97 -6.88 -12.92
CA LEU A 107 4.66 -6.77 -13.53
C LEU A 107 4.70 -7.01 -15.03
N GLY A 108 5.80 -6.66 -15.67
CA GLY A 108 5.97 -6.92 -17.11
C GLY A 108 6.41 -8.33 -17.44
N GLY A 109 6.77 -9.11 -16.43
CA GLY A 109 7.21 -10.48 -16.59
C GLY A 109 6.19 -11.47 -16.07
N THR A 110 6.61 -12.32 -15.13
CA THR A 110 5.73 -13.34 -14.55
C THR A 110 5.54 -13.04 -13.06
N PRO A 111 4.51 -12.28 -12.71
CA PRO A 111 4.30 -11.94 -11.30
C PRO A 111 4.01 -13.18 -10.46
N PRO A 112 4.53 -13.24 -9.23
CA PRO A 112 4.21 -14.36 -8.33
C PRO A 112 2.72 -14.31 -7.93
N PRO A 113 2.20 -15.43 -7.39
CA PRO A 113 0.77 -15.50 -7.07
C PRO A 113 0.25 -14.39 -6.17
N TRP A 114 1.02 -14.02 -5.12
CA TRP A 114 0.56 -12.99 -4.21
C TRP A 114 0.43 -11.65 -4.92
N LEU A 115 1.32 -11.37 -5.86
CA LEU A 115 1.27 -10.11 -6.60
C LEU A 115 0.14 -10.13 -7.61
N ARG A 116 -0.11 -11.27 -8.26
CA ARG A 116 -1.25 -11.37 -9.16
C ARG A 116 -2.55 -11.13 -8.40
N LYS A 117 -2.65 -11.63 -7.18
CA LYS A 117 -3.82 -11.38 -6.35
C LYS A 117 -3.95 -9.89 -6.03
N ALA A 118 -2.85 -9.24 -5.68
CA ALA A 118 -2.86 -7.81 -5.39
C ALA A 118 -3.29 -6.99 -6.61
N MET A 119 -2.89 -7.42 -7.79
CA MET A 119 -3.26 -6.73 -9.01
C MET A 119 -4.77 -6.74 -9.27
N LEU A 120 -5.48 -7.72 -8.73
CA LEU A 120 -6.92 -7.80 -8.93
C LEU A 120 -7.66 -6.65 -8.25
N LYS A 121 -7.09 -6.09 -7.21
CA LYS A 121 -7.73 -4.98 -6.51
C LYS A 121 -7.86 -3.76 -7.41
N ASP A 122 -6.98 -3.63 -8.39
CA ASP A 122 -6.96 -2.49 -9.27
C ASP A 122 -7.99 -2.59 -10.40
N LYS A 123 -8.60 -3.74 -10.58
CA LYS A 123 -9.52 -3.91 -11.68
C LYS A 123 -10.88 -3.34 -11.36
N PRO A 124 -11.57 -2.77 -12.34
CA PRO A 124 -12.91 -2.27 -12.11
C PRO A 124 -13.82 -3.39 -11.66
N ARG A 125 -14.71 -3.08 -10.81
CA ARG A 125 -15.63 -4.06 -10.36
C ARG A 125 -16.57 -4.48 -11.38
N ALA A 126 -16.60 -3.81 -12.33
CA ALA A 126 -17.43 -4.18 -13.35
C ALA A 126 -17.33 -5.54 -13.72
N VAL A 127 -17.22 -5.83 -13.55
CA VAL A 127 -16.95 -6.95 -13.98
C VAL A 127 -17.52 -7.94 -13.32
N SER A 128 -17.80 -7.40 -12.94
CA SER A 128 -18.30 -8.11 -12.51
C SER A 128 -19.05 -8.73 -12.10
N PHE A 129 -19.11 -8.27 -11.95
CA PHE A 129 -19.88 -8.75 -11.79
C PHE A 129 -20.33 -9.40 -11.75
N ASP A 130 -20.19 -9.14 -11.69
CA ASP A 130 -20.69 -9.59 -11.81
C ASP A 130 -20.89 -10.34 -11.81
N ASP A 131 -20.71 -10.13 -11.74
CA ASP A 131 -21.11 -10.60 -11.95
C ASP A 131 -21.31 -11.42 -11.85
N GLU A 132 -21.15 -11.28 -11.70
CA GLU A 132 -21.65 -11.73 -11.87
C GLU A 132 -21.89 -12.36 -11.82
N GLN A 133 -21.80 -12.17 -11.74
CA GLN A 133 -22.38 -12.48 -11.93
C GLN A 133 -22.61 -13.06 -12.01
N LEU A 134 -22.36 -12.79 -11.87
CA LEU A 134 -22.92 -13.06 -12.16
C LEU A 134 -23.22 -13.84 -12.30
N GLN A 135 -23.07 -13.76 -12.20
CA GLN A 135 -23.58 -14.12 -12.52
C GLN A 135 -23.94 -14.80 -12.69
N HIS A 136 -23.80 -14.61 -12.66
CA HIS A 136 -24.45 -14.90 -13.03
C HIS A 136 -24.65 -15.25 -13.21
N GLY A 137 -24.04 -15.07 -12.95
CA GLY A 137 -24.32 -15.05 -13.34
C GLY A 137 -24.45 -15.18 -13.24
#